data_360a70a23f6b0a821ea752daa5cabf22
#
_entry.id   360a70a23f6b0a821ea752daa5cabf22
#
_cell.length_a   1.000
_cell.length_b   1.000
_cell.length_c   1.000
_cell.angle_alpha   90.00
_cell.angle_beta   90.00
_cell.angle_gamma   90.00
#
_symmetry.space_group_name_H-M   'P 1'
#
loop_
_entity.id
_entity.type
_entity.pdbx_description
1 polymer ?
#
loop_
_entity_poly.entity_id
_entity_poly.type
_entity_poly.pdbx_seq_one_letter_code
_entity_poly.pdbx_strand_id
1 'polypeptide(L)'
;MKGISSCLLIALFWCVPPAAAQDEAKALVERTCSKCHSLTSTLRQRNTADNWSAIVDDMIGRGAEGSDADFEKIVKYLAKNYGPKIKVNKATARELAGALEIPAPTAEALVEYRARHGSFKSFEDLKSVPALEGRNIDDKKDRLDFMAAQ
;
A
#
# COMPACT_ATOMS: atom_id res chain seq x y z
N MET A 1 23.11 -54.54 -15.24
CA MET A 1 21.92 -53.70 -15.17
C MET A 1 22.22 -52.53 -14.23
N LYS A 2 22.44 -51.32 -14.79
CA LYS A 2 22.88 -50.12 -14.03
C LYS A 2 21.66 -49.25 -13.74
N GLY A 3 21.28 -49.10 -12.46
CA GLY A 3 20.23 -48.22 -12.01
C GLY A 3 20.70 -46.76 -12.02
N ILE A 4 20.04 -45.92 -12.79
CA ILE A 4 20.28 -44.48 -12.82
C ILE A 4 19.43 -43.87 -11.71
N SER A 5 20.09 -43.42 -10.63
CA SER A 5 19.46 -42.70 -9.53
C SER A 5 19.25 -41.25 -9.96
N SER A 6 18.01 -40.87 -10.27
CA SER A 6 17.64 -39.52 -10.67
C SER A 6 17.50 -38.68 -9.41
N CYS A 7 18.48 -37.83 -9.08
CA CYS A 7 18.39 -36.84 -8.02
C CYS A 7 17.44 -35.70 -8.46
N LEU A 8 16.25 -35.70 -7.91
CA LEU A 8 15.26 -34.63 -8.07
C LEU A 8 15.69 -33.43 -7.18
N LEU A 9 16.28 -32.41 -7.79
CA LEU A 9 16.58 -31.13 -7.11
C LEU A 9 15.27 -30.36 -6.93
N ILE A 10 14.68 -30.44 -5.75
CA ILE A 10 13.56 -29.61 -5.34
C ILE A 10 14.11 -28.21 -5.03
N ALA A 11 13.93 -27.28 -5.97
CA ALA A 11 14.19 -25.87 -5.74
C ALA A 11 13.14 -25.33 -4.74
N LEU A 12 13.54 -25.16 -3.48
CA LEU A 12 12.74 -24.48 -2.47
C LEU A 12 12.65 -22.99 -2.83
N PHE A 13 11.58 -22.60 -3.51
CA PHE A 13 11.21 -21.20 -3.66
C PHE A 13 10.80 -20.67 -2.29
N TRP A 14 11.67 -19.94 -1.61
CA TRP A 14 11.34 -19.20 -0.41
C TRP A 14 10.42 -18.04 -0.80
N CYS A 15 9.12 -18.26 -0.60
CA CYS A 15 8.12 -17.21 -0.71
C CYS A 15 8.24 -16.31 0.53
N VAL A 16 8.88 -15.15 0.41
CA VAL A 16 8.95 -14.14 1.48
C VAL A 16 7.52 -13.63 1.71
N PRO A 17 7.00 -13.68 2.94
CA PRO A 17 5.65 -13.18 3.21
C PRO A 17 5.56 -11.66 2.94
N PRO A 18 4.42 -11.15 2.45
CA PRO A 18 4.26 -9.75 2.05
C PRO A 18 4.49 -8.73 3.19
N ALA A 19 4.30 -9.13 4.45
CA ALA A 19 4.59 -8.30 5.61
C ALA A 19 6.11 -8.04 5.78
N ALA A 20 6.95 -9.06 5.62
CA ALA A 20 8.40 -8.90 5.73
C ALA A 20 8.98 -7.97 4.65
N ALA A 21 8.43 -8.00 3.44
CA ALA A 21 8.84 -7.10 2.36
C ALA A 21 8.43 -5.62 2.63
N GLN A 22 7.34 -5.39 3.35
CA GLN A 22 6.94 -4.03 3.77
C GLN A 22 7.84 -3.48 4.87
N ASP A 23 8.20 -4.30 5.85
CA ASP A 23 9.12 -3.91 6.93
C ASP A 23 10.52 -3.60 6.38
N GLU A 24 10.99 -4.37 5.41
CA GLU A 24 12.25 -4.11 4.71
C GLU A 24 12.21 -2.78 3.96
N ALA A 25 11.14 -2.50 3.20
CA ALA A 25 11.00 -1.25 2.46
C ALA A 25 10.88 -0.03 3.38
N LYS A 26 10.18 -0.15 4.51
CA LYS A 26 10.13 0.88 5.56
C LYS A 26 11.51 1.18 6.13
N ALA A 27 12.22 0.14 6.53
CA ALA A 27 13.58 0.26 7.06
C ALA A 27 14.54 0.88 6.03
N LEU A 28 14.33 0.59 4.73
CA LEU A 28 15.11 1.19 3.65
C LEU A 28 14.85 2.70 3.55
N VAL A 29 13.59 3.15 3.59
CA VAL A 29 13.23 4.58 3.62
C VAL A 29 13.89 5.26 4.82
N GLU A 30 13.76 4.69 6.01
CA GLU A 30 14.35 5.24 7.24
C GLU A 30 15.87 5.35 7.12
N ARG A 31 16.54 4.29 6.70
CA ARG A 31 18.00 4.23 6.58
C ARG A 31 18.55 5.21 5.53
N THR A 32 17.88 5.35 4.39
CA THR A 32 18.36 6.17 3.27
C THR A 32 18.06 7.65 3.48
N CYS A 33 16.81 7.97 3.86
CA CYS A 33 16.35 9.37 3.86
C CYS A 33 16.62 10.10 5.18
N SER A 34 16.74 9.41 6.33
CA SER A 34 16.98 10.07 7.62
C SER A 34 18.42 10.49 7.85
N LYS A 35 19.34 10.18 6.93
CA LYS A 35 20.74 10.61 7.01
C LYS A 35 20.92 12.14 6.99
N CYS A 36 20.05 12.85 6.30
CA CYS A 36 20.17 14.29 6.06
C CYS A 36 19.09 15.12 6.78
N HIS A 37 17.90 14.59 6.99
CA HIS A 37 16.78 15.31 7.61
C HIS A 37 15.75 14.38 8.26
N SER A 38 14.92 14.93 9.13
CA SER A 38 13.80 14.20 9.73
C SER A 38 12.75 13.85 8.68
N LEU A 39 12.23 12.62 8.73
CA LEU A 39 11.17 12.15 7.86
C LEU A 39 9.77 12.63 8.28
N THR A 40 9.62 13.18 9.49
CA THR A 40 8.31 13.51 10.06
C THR A 40 7.50 14.46 9.19
N SER A 41 8.11 15.50 8.62
CA SER A 41 7.45 16.45 7.73
C SER A 41 7.17 15.86 6.35
N THR A 42 8.12 15.10 5.82
CA THR A 42 8.03 14.46 4.50
C THR A 42 6.91 13.41 4.48
N LEU A 43 6.84 12.57 5.49
CA LEU A 43 5.85 11.48 5.57
C LEU A 43 4.43 11.96 5.96
N ARG A 44 4.24 13.24 6.27
CA ARG A 44 2.89 13.85 6.37
C ARG A 44 2.29 14.19 5.02
N GLN A 45 3.12 14.31 3.98
CA GLN A 45 2.67 14.60 2.63
C GLN A 45 1.94 13.39 2.04
N ARG A 46 1.05 13.67 1.09
CA ARG A 46 0.33 12.64 0.31
C ARG A 46 0.56 12.93 -1.16
N ASN A 47 1.29 12.06 -1.84
CA ASN A 47 1.68 12.29 -3.22
C ASN A 47 1.36 11.06 -4.10
N THR A 48 1.12 11.29 -5.38
CA THR A 48 1.04 10.22 -6.39
C THR A 48 2.38 9.51 -6.52
N ALA A 49 2.41 8.36 -7.18
CA ALA A 49 3.66 7.63 -7.45
C ALA A 49 4.65 8.50 -8.24
N ASP A 50 4.17 9.23 -9.27
CA ASP A 50 5.00 10.10 -10.09
C ASP A 50 5.61 11.25 -9.28
N ASN A 51 4.85 11.87 -8.38
CA ASN A 51 5.36 12.92 -7.51
C ASN A 51 6.35 12.36 -6.47
N TRP A 52 6.12 11.16 -5.94
CA TRP A 52 7.11 10.51 -5.08
C TRP A 52 8.40 10.18 -5.83
N SER A 53 8.30 9.73 -7.10
CA SER A 53 9.47 9.51 -7.95
C SER A 53 10.27 10.80 -8.11
N ALA A 54 9.63 11.88 -8.51
CA ALA A 54 10.29 13.18 -8.68
C ALA A 54 10.97 13.68 -7.39
N ILE A 55 10.34 13.46 -6.22
CA ILE A 55 10.94 13.81 -4.92
C ILE A 55 12.18 12.95 -4.65
N VAL A 56 12.13 11.65 -4.93
CA VAL A 56 13.26 10.74 -4.74
C VAL A 56 14.40 11.09 -5.69
N ASP A 57 14.09 11.41 -6.95
CA ASP A 57 15.09 11.85 -7.95
C ASP A 57 15.82 13.15 -7.51
N ASP A 58 15.08 14.11 -6.94
CA ASP A 58 15.68 15.33 -6.36
C ASP A 58 16.60 14.99 -5.17
N MET A 59 16.22 14.02 -4.33
CA MET A 59 17.07 13.56 -3.22
C MET A 59 18.33 12.85 -3.72
N ILE A 60 18.26 12.04 -4.78
CA ILE A 60 19.42 11.45 -5.45
C ILE A 60 20.35 12.55 -5.95
N GLY A 61 19.81 13.56 -6.62
CA GLY A 61 20.57 14.73 -7.08
C GLY A 61 21.25 15.51 -5.95
N ARG A 62 20.74 15.42 -4.72
CA ARG A 62 21.33 16.02 -3.51
C ARG A 62 22.28 15.09 -2.75
N GLY A 63 22.56 13.89 -3.29
CA GLY A 63 23.51 12.95 -2.73
C GLY A 63 22.90 11.84 -1.86
N ALA A 64 21.61 11.52 -2.00
CA ALA A 64 21.05 10.34 -1.39
C ALA A 64 21.70 9.08 -1.98
N GLU A 65 22.17 8.19 -1.11
CA GLU A 65 22.92 6.99 -1.49
C GLU A 65 22.02 5.75 -1.51
N GLY A 66 22.10 4.97 -2.58
CA GLY A 66 21.37 3.72 -2.77
C GLY A 66 21.55 3.19 -4.19
N SER A 67 21.08 1.98 -4.44
CA SER A 67 20.97 1.44 -5.80
C SER A 67 19.65 1.89 -6.45
N ASP A 68 19.57 1.85 -7.78
CA ASP A 68 18.32 2.12 -8.52
C ASP A 68 17.18 1.22 -8.00
N ALA A 69 17.46 -0.06 -7.74
CA ALA A 69 16.50 -0.99 -7.18
C ALA A 69 16.03 -0.61 -5.76
N ASP A 70 16.89 0.04 -4.95
CA ASP A 70 16.51 0.55 -3.63
C ASP A 70 15.59 1.77 -3.79
N PHE A 71 15.89 2.67 -4.70
CA PHE A 71 15.06 3.84 -4.96
C PHE A 71 13.70 3.47 -5.54
N GLU A 72 13.61 2.47 -6.44
CA GLU A 72 12.35 1.92 -6.90
C GLU A 72 11.50 1.35 -5.75
N LYS A 73 12.12 0.59 -4.83
CA LYS A 73 11.44 0.08 -3.61
C LYS A 73 10.94 1.21 -2.72
N ILE A 74 11.74 2.26 -2.54
CA ILE A 74 11.39 3.47 -1.77
C ILE A 74 10.16 4.15 -2.39
N VAL A 75 10.19 4.44 -3.69
CA VAL A 75 9.06 5.08 -4.40
C VAL A 75 7.79 4.23 -4.27
N LYS A 76 7.88 2.94 -4.50
CA LYS A 76 6.76 2.01 -4.37
C LYS A 76 6.18 1.98 -2.95
N TYR A 77 7.04 1.96 -1.93
CA TYR A 77 6.62 2.03 -0.54
C TYR A 77 5.91 3.35 -0.22
N LEU A 78 6.49 4.48 -0.64
CA LEU A 78 5.93 5.81 -0.41
C LEU A 78 4.59 5.98 -1.12
N ALA A 79 4.49 5.58 -2.38
CA ALA A 79 3.25 5.63 -3.14
C ALA A 79 2.14 4.77 -2.51
N LYS A 80 2.50 3.59 -2.00
CA LYS A 80 1.55 2.69 -1.33
C LYS A 80 1.07 3.25 0.00
N ASN A 81 1.96 3.75 0.86
CA ASN A 81 1.64 4.10 2.24
C ASN A 81 1.33 5.60 2.43
N TYR A 82 1.84 6.44 1.54
CA TYR A 82 1.71 7.91 1.59
C TYR A 82 1.12 8.46 0.28
N GLY A 83 0.31 7.66 -0.40
CA GLY A 83 -0.48 8.06 -1.57
C GLY A 83 -1.63 9.01 -1.21
N PRO A 84 -2.30 9.61 -2.20
CA PRO A 84 -3.51 10.40 -2.00
C PRO A 84 -4.58 9.60 -1.25
N LYS A 85 -5.34 10.28 -0.40
CA LYS A 85 -6.47 9.64 0.28
C LYS A 85 -7.58 9.31 -0.72
N ILE A 86 -8.19 8.15 -0.54
CA ILE A 86 -9.32 7.69 -1.34
C ILE A 86 -10.62 8.27 -0.74
N LYS A 87 -11.37 9.01 -1.54
CA LYS A 87 -12.70 9.50 -1.17
C LYS A 87 -13.69 8.34 -1.18
N VAL A 88 -13.87 7.69 -0.02
CA VAL A 88 -14.63 6.44 0.12
C VAL A 88 -16.04 6.53 -0.48
N ASN A 89 -16.65 7.70 -0.35
CA ASN A 89 -18.01 7.93 -0.83
C ASN A 89 -18.12 8.22 -2.34
N LYS A 90 -16.99 8.45 -3.03
CA LYS A 90 -16.94 8.68 -4.49
C LYS A 90 -16.17 7.59 -5.23
N ALA A 91 -15.32 6.83 -4.52
CA ALA A 91 -14.46 5.84 -5.12
C ALA A 91 -15.24 4.74 -5.84
N THR A 92 -14.71 4.29 -6.96
CA THR A 92 -15.18 3.09 -7.67
C THR A 92 -14.85 1.83 -6.87
N ALA A 93 -15.49 0.71 -7.18
CA ALA A 93 -15.15 -0.58 -6.58
C ALA A 93 -13.67 -0.94 -6.80
N ARG A 94 -13.12 -0.64 -7.98
CA ARG A 94 -11.69 -0.86 -8.30
C ARG A 94 -10.76 -0.05 -7.38
N GLU A 95 -11.07 1.23 -7.15
CA GLU A 95 -10.28 2.09 -6.26
C GLU A 95 -10.37 1.64 -4.80
N LEU A 96 -11.56 1.23 -4.34
CA LEU A 96 -11.75 0.65 -3.02
C LEU A 96 -11.01 -0.66 -2.86
N ALA A 97 -11.07 -1.56 -3.85
CA ALA A 97 -10.34 -2.82 -3.84
C ALA A 97 -8.84 -2.61 -3.68
N GLY A 98 -8.27 -1.67 -4.46
CA GLY A 98 -6.84 -1.34 -4.37
C GLY A 98 -6.46 -0.62 -3.07
N ALA A 99 -7.28 0.31 -2.59
CA ALA A 99 -6.99 1.08 -1.38
C ALA A 99 -7.08 0.24 -0.10
N LEU A 100 -8.08 -0.64 -0.03
CA LEU A 100 -8.34 -1.51 1.12
C LEU A 100 -7.64 -2.87 1.01
N GLU A 101 -7.06 -3.19 -0.14
CA GLU A 101 -6.45 -4.50 -0.46
C GLU A 101 -7.45 -5.66 -0.25
N ILE A 102 -8.68 -5.47 -0.72
CA ILE A 102 -9.78 -6.43 -0.63
C ILE A 102 -10.15 -6.98 -2.02
N PRO A 103 -10.79 -8.17 -2.10
CA PRO A 103 -11.28 -8.71 -3.35
C PRO A 103 -12.30 -7.79 -4.04
N ALA A 104 -12.32 -7.80 -5.37
CA ALA A 104 -13.26 -7.00 -6.17
C ALA A 104 -14.74 -7.20 -5.77
N PRO A 105 -15.24 -8.43 -5.54
CA PRO A 105 -16.62 -8.61 -5.10
C PRO A 105 -16.93 -7.95 -3.75
N THR A 106 -15.96 -7.93 -2.82
CA THR A 106 -16.13 -7.24 -1.54
C THR A 106 -16.23 -5.72 -1.76
N ALA A 107 -15.40 -5.16 -2.63
CA ALA A 107 -15.44 -3.73 -2.96
C ALA A 107 -16.74 -3.34 -3.70
N GLU A 108 -17.26 -4.20 -4.57
CA GLU A 108 -18.56 -4.01 -5.22
C GLU A 108 -19.68 -3.97 -4.18
N ALA A 109 -19.66 -4.89 -3.21
CA ALA A 109 -20.63 -4.89 -2.11
C ALA A 109 -20.58 -3.61 -1.26
N LEU A 110 -19.40 -2.98 -1.08
CA LEU A 110 -19.29 -1.67 -0.40
C LEU A 110 -19.95 -0.56 -1.22
N VAL A 111 -19.78 -0.55 -2.54
CA VAL A 111 -20.41 0.42 -3.43
C VAL A 111 -21.94 0.26 -3.40
N GLU A 112 -22.43 -0.96 -3.46
CA GLU A 112 -23.85 -1.26 -3.34
C GLU A 112 -24.40 -0.89 -1.96
N TYR A 113 -23.66 -1.15 -0.89
CA TYR A 113 -24.08 -0.81 0.47
C TYR A 113 -24.27 0.69 0.61
N ARG A 114 -23.28 1.51 0.19
CA ARG A 114 -23.43 2.98 0.27
C ARG A 114 -24.55 3.53 -0.62
N ALA A 115 -24.85 2.85 -1.76
CA ALA A 115 -25.94 3.25 -2.64
C ALA A 115 -27.31 3.03 -1.97
N ARG A 116 -27.44 2.00 -1.14
CA ARG A 116 -28.67 1.66 -0.43
C ARG A 116 -28.84 2.34 0.92
N HIS A 117 -27.72 2.56 1.65
CA HIS A 117 -27.74 3.03 3.03
C HIS A 117 -27.19 4.46 3.19
N GLY A 118 -26.71 5.08 2.12
CA GLY A 118 -26.10 6.39 2.14
C GLY A 118 -24.59 6.37 2.33
N SER A 119 -24.00 7.56 2.37
CA SER A 119 -22.56 7.74 2.49
C SER A 119 -22.02 7.29 3.84
N PHE A 120 -20.86 6.63 3.83
CA PHE A 120 -20.10 6.33 5.05
C PHE A 120 -19.66 7.61 5.75
N LYS A 121 -19.89 7.70 7.06
CA LYS A 121 -19.55 8.87 7.86
C LYS A 121 -18.20 8.75 8.55
N SER A 122 -17.76 7.51 8.82
CA SER A 122 -16.54 7.22 9.54
C SER A 122 -15.93 5.88 9.09
N PHE A 123 -14.73 5.61 9.58
CA PHE A 123 -14.08 4.32 9.39
C PHE A 123 -14.84 3.18 10.07
N GLU A 124 -15.38 3.44 11.25
CA GLU A 124 -16.19 2.50 12.02
C GLU A 124 -17.48 2.14 11.27
N ASP A 125 -18.11 3.14 10.63
CA ASP A 125 -19.29 2.94 9.78
C ASP A 125 -18.96 2.03 8.56
N LEU A 126 -17.82 2.28 7.91
CA LEU A 126 -17.33 1.42 6.83
C LEU A 126 -17.07 -0.02 7.32
N LYS A 127 -16.42 -0.19 8.48
CA LYS A 127 -16.12 -1.52 9.05
C LYS A 127 -17.37 -2.31 9.42
N SER A 128 -18.48 -1.64 9.71
CA SER A 128 -19.74 -2.30 10.06
C SER A 128 -20.44 -3.00 8.87
N VAL A 129 -19.94 -2.78 7.64
CA VAL A 129 -20.51 -3.42 6.45
C VAL A 129 -20.25 -4.93 6.50
N PRO A 130 -21.29 -5.79 6.38
CA PRO A 130 -21.14 -7.25 6.48
C PRO A 130 -20.10 -7.85 5.52
N ALA A 131 -19.89 -7.24 4.35
CA ALA A 131 -18.89 -7.68 3.38
C ALA A 131 -17.44 -7.55 3.89
N LEU A 132 -17.21 -6.77 4.96
CA LEU A 132 -15.90 -6.61 5.61
C LEU A 132 -15.76 -7.46 6.88
N GLU A 133 -16.76 -8.21 7.26
CA GLU A 133 -16.69 -9.08 8.44
C GLU A 133 -15.50 -10.03 8.36
N GLY A 134 -14.76 -10.15 9.47
CA GLY A 134 -13.54 -10.96 9.55
C GLY A 134 -12.32 -10.42 8.79
N ARG A 135 -12.41 -9.24 8.16
CA ARG A 135 -11.29 -8.60 7.44
C ARG A 135 -10.65 -7.53 8.30
N ASN A 136 -9.33 -7.58 8.41
CA ASN A 136 -8.58 -6.49 9.05
C ASN A 136 -8.20 -5.44 8.01
N ILE A 137 -8.77 -4.23 8.14
CA ILE A 137 -8.47 -3.07 7.31
C ILE A 137 -7.99 -1.87 8.15
N ASP A 138 -7.63 -2.09 9.42
CA ASP A 138 -7.29 -1.01 10.35
C ASP A 138 -6.03 -0.23 9.91
N ASP A 139 -5.08 -0.92 9.31
CA ASP A 139 -3.87 -0.33 8.72
C ASP A 139 -4.14 0.56 7.48
N LYS A 140 -5.35 0.51 6.93
CA LYS A 140 -5.76 1.32 5.77
C LYS A 140 -6.48 2.62 6.16
N LYS A 141 -6.80 2.83 7.46
CA LYS A 141 -7.58 3.96 7.95
C LYS A 141 -7.06 5.31 7.44
N ASP A 142 -5.76 5.52 7.50
CA ASP A 142 -5.10 6.78 7.11
C ASP A 142 -5.14 7.06 5.60
N ARG A 143 -5.49 6.07 4.79
CA ARG A 143 -5.65 6.19 3.33
C ARG A 143 -7.04 6.60 2.89
N LEU A 144 -7.98 6.70 3.83
CA LEU A 144 -9.40 6.93 3.56
C LEU A 144 -9.81 8.35 3.92
N ASP A 145 -10.70 8.91 3.11
CA ASP A 145 -11.37 10.20 3.31
C ASP A 145 -12.88 9.98 3.25
N PHE A 146 -13.55 10.32 4.34
CA PHE A 146 -15.00 10.16 4.54
C PHE A 146 -15.77 11.46 4.31
N MET A 147 -15.11 12.55 3.88
CA MET A 147 -15.82 13.81 3.63
C MET A 147 -16.94 13.57 2.64
N ALA A 148 -18.11 14.16 2.97
CA ALA A 148 -19.29 14.09 2.10
C ALA A 148 -18.95 14.66 0.71
N ALA A 149 -19.60 14.10 -0.31
CA ALA A 149 -19.56 14.68 -1.64
C ALA A 149 -20.24 16.06 -1.57
N GLN A 150 -19.45 17.13 -1.66
CA GLN A 150 -20.00 18.44 -2.01
C GLN A 150 -20.43 18.42 -3.47
#